data_160da8175e23da953b9bf9a9c1cabc53
#
_entry.id   160da8175e23da953b9bf9a9c1cabc53
#
_cell.length_a   1.000
_cell.length_b   1.000
_cell.length_c   1.000
_cell.angle_alpha   90.00
_cell.angle_beta   90.00
_cell.angle_gamma   90.00
#
_symmetry.space_group_name_H-M   'P 1'
#
loop_
_entity.id
_entity.type
_entity.pdbx_description
1 polymer ?
#
loop_
_entity_poly.entity_id
_entity_poly.type
_entity_poly.pdbx_seq_one_letter_code
_entity_poly.pdbx_strand_id
1 'polypeptide(L)'
;MVKQIVALACVVFLCSSAVAQDLTAEAKSLMARPEVRRAIENIDSQRGQILTEWKRLTEINAPSGKERERAEAVRRLLLSYKLDRVYYDNRGNLVAIRKGTGGAKAVVFDAHLDTVFQPGLKIKAEVRDGKIFAPGVGDNTRNVEALLSTIRALDAERIRTRADLIFVFSVEEETKMSGAKYFVQENRDRIGQYVALDGGFESLTYGGIGINWYRHHFIGPGGHTRSRTPPYSATLPLARAISRIYALELPDEPAVNINIGMLGGSEVVNAKAADAWFTVDLRSTDQKLIDEFEQKIAAIVKEEAERVGFQAKTELIDEKLPAAQIPGNRQSFTVRMSEAVHRAIGMENVTVTPTASNNANIALLAGLPAISTGAAPCGDAHALTEWCWVEPFYLGIKKILLLEVALAGLSGEQDKKEER
;
A
#
# COMPACT_ATOMS: atom_id res chain seq x y z
N MET A 1 -74.34 -7.49 -30.52
CA MET A 1 -73.78 -6.70 -29.40
C MET A 1 -73.03 -7.60 -28.44
N VAL A 2 -71.75 -7.66 -28.61
CA VAL A 2 -70.85 -8.48 -27.77
C VAL A 2 -70.04 -7.51 -26.91
N LYS A 3 -70.22 -7.54 -25.57
CA LYS A 3 -69.46 -6.74 -24.63
C LYS A 3 -68.15 -7.43 -24.35
N GLN A 4 -67.04 -6.83 -24.76
CA GLN A 4 -65.67 -7.24 -24.34
C GLN A 4 -65.42 -6.70 -22.94
N ILE A 5 -65.14 -7.60 -22.01
CA ILE A 5 -64.63 -7.29 -20.68
C ILE A 5 -63.11 -7.28 -20.77
N VAL A 6 -62.49 -6.10 -20.61
CA VAL A 6 -61.04 -5.98 -20.48
C VAL A 6 -60.67 -6.16 -19.00
N ALA A 7 -60.04 -7.26 -18.69
CA ALA A 7 -59.47 -7.49 -17.35
C ALA A 7 -58.09 -6.79 -17.26
N LEU A 8 -58.01 -5.75 -16.43
CA LEU A 8 -56.78 -5.04 -16.11
C LEU A 8 -56.02 -5.81 -15.03
N ALA A 9 -54.95 -6.52 -15.42
CA ALA A 9 -54.08 -7.19 -14.50
C ALA A 9 -53.08 -6.17 -13.90
N CYS A 10 -53.31 -5.73 -12.65
CA CYS A 10 -52.33 -4.99 -11.88
C CYS A 10 -51.17 -5.90 -11.48
N VAL A 11 -50.05 -5.78 -12.17
CA VAL A 11 -48.79 -6.40 -11.73
C VAL A 11 -48.22 -5.50 -10.63
N VAL A 12 -48.37 -5.95 -9.38
CA VAL A 12 -47.73 -5.32 -8.23
C VAL A 12 -46.26 -5.72 -8.26
N PHE A 13 -45.39 -4.82 -8.74
CA PHE A 13 -43.97 -4.92 -8.52
C PHE A 13 -43.68 -4.72 -7.04
N LEU A 14 -43.50 -5.81 -6.30
CA LEU A 14 -42.88 -5.80 -4.99
C LEU A 14 -41.39 -5.44 -5.20
N CYS A 15 -41.08 -4.13 -5.18
CA CYS A 15 -39.71 -3.69 -4.93
C CYS A 15 -39.31 -4.14 -3.54
N SER A 16 -38.62 -5.28 -3.43
CA SER A 16 -37.83 -5.60 -2.26
C SER A 16 -36.73 -4.54 -2.14
N SER A 17 -36.99 -3.50 -1.36
CA SER A 17 -35.97 -2.60 -0.86
C SER A 17 -35.04 -3.47 0.00
N ALA A 18 -33.92 -3.94 -0.61
CA ALA A 18 -32.83 -4.47 0.17
C ALA A 18 -32.41 -3.35 1.13
N VAL A 19 -32.74 -3.51 2.41
CA VAL A 19 -32.26 -2.61 3.47
C VAL A 19 -30.76 -2.60 3.35
N ALA A 20 -30.17 -1.48 2.96
CA ALA A 20 -28.73 -1.34 2.92
C ALA A 20 -28.19 -1.66 4.30
N GLN A 21 -27.43 -2.76 4.42
CA GLN A 21 -26.87 -3.21 5.69
C GLN A 21 -26.05 -2.09 6.31
N ASP A 22 -26.42 -1.67 7.53
CA ASP A 22 -25.66 -0.65 8.26
C ASP A 22 -24.37 -1.32 8.82
N LEU A 23 -23.32 -1.31 8.00
CA LEU A 23 -22.04 -1.91 8.36
C LEU A 23 -21.39 -1.23 9.57
N THR A 24 -21.71 0.03 9.86
CA THR A 24 -21.21 0.70 11.08
C THR A 24 -21.86 0.15 12.32
N ALA A 25 -23.17 -0.12 12.28
CA ALA A 25 -23.86 -0.80 13.36
C ALA A 25 -23.35 -2.24 13.54
N GLU A 26 -23.06 -2.94 12.45
CA GLU A 26 -22.44 -4.27 12.49
C GLU A 26 -21.05 -4.24 13.13
N ALA A 27 -20.17 -3.33 12.72
CA ALA A 27 -18.83 -3.15 13.31
C ALA A 27 -18.91 -2.80 14.81
N LYS A 28 -19.84 -1.93 15.22
CA LYS A 28 -20.11 -1.63 16.64
C LYS A 28 -20.60 -2.85 17.41
N SER A 29 -21.46 -3.66 16.80
CA SER A 29 -21.94 -4.93 17.39
C SER A 29 -20.80 -5.93 17.57
N LEU A 30 -19.91 -6.08 16.60
CA LEU A 30 -18.70 -6.91 16.73
C LEU A 30 -17.80 -6.42 17.86
N MET A 31 -17.57 -5.11 17.96
CA MET A 31 -16.77 -4.51 19.03
C MET A 31 -17.38 -4.76 20.41
N ALA A 32 -18.71 -4.83 20.52
CA ALA A 32 -19.43 -5.10 21.77
C ALA A 32 -19.43 -6.58 22.17
N ARG A 33 -19.02 -7.51 21.29
CA ARG A 33 -18.91 -8.93 21.62
C ARG A 33 -17.93 -9.13 22.79
N PRO A 34 -18.27 -9.94 23.81
CA PRO A 34 -17.45 -10.07 25.02
C PRO A 34 -15.99 -10.44 24.74
N GLU A 35 -15.73 -11.36 23.82
CA GLU A 35 -14.39 -11.80 23.43
C GLU A 35 -13.60 -10.68 22.71
N VAL A 36 -14.24 -9.90 21.83
CA VAL A 36 -13.60 -8.78 21.13
C VAL A 36 -13.31 -7.63 22.10
N ARG A 37 -14.26 -7.34 23.00
CA ARG A 37 -14.06 -6.32 24.04
C ARG A 37 -12.88 -6.66 24.94
N ARG A 38 -12.77 -7.91 25.44
CA ARG A 38 -11.61 -8.33 26.24
C ARG A 38 -10.30 -8.27 25.46
N ALA A 39 -10.31 -8.58 24.16
CA ALA A 39 -9.12 -8.42 23.31
C ALA A 39 -8.69 -6.94 23.19
N ILE A 40 -9.66 -6.02 23.10
CA ILE A 40 -9.40 -4.57 23.13
C ILE A 40 -8.83 -4.15 24.50
N GLU A 41 -9.40 -4.62 25.60
CA GLU A 41 -8.91 -4.37 26.97
C GLU A 41 -7.50 -4.97 27.17
N ASN A 42 -7.21 -6.12 26.58
CA ASN A 42 -5.88 -6.74 26.59
C ASN A 42 -4.83 -5.85 25.93
N ILE A 43 -5.14 -5.22 24.79
CA ILE A 43 -4.25 -4.23 24.14
C ILE A 43 -3.94 -3.08 25.10
N ASP A 44 -4.96 -2.53 25.79
CA ASP A 44 -4.76 -1.45 26.75
C ASP A 44 -3.87 -1.85 27.94
N SER A 45 -4.04 -3.07 28.43
CA SER A 45 -3.25 -3.58 29.57
C SER A 45 -1.77 -3.81 29.21
N GLN A 46 -1.45 -3.95 27.91
CA GLN A 46 -0.10 -4.28 27.43
C GLN A 46 0.63 -3.09 26.80
N ARG A 47 0.14 -1.87 26.91
CA ARG A 47 0.74 -0.66 26.29
C ARG A 47 2.25 -0.53 26.51
N GLY A 48 2.75 -0.80 27.71
CA GLY A 48 4.19 -0.74 28.03
C GLY A 48 5.00 -1.78 27.27
N GLN A 49 4.48 -3.00 27.14
CA GLN A 49 5.12 -4.07 26.36
C GLN A 49 5.10 -3.74 24.86
N ILE A 50 3.97 -3.30 24.34
CA ILE A 50 3.80 -2.89 22.93
C ILE A 50 4.81 -1.81 22.56
N LEU A 51 4.94 -0.76 23.37
CA LEU A 51 5.91 0.29 23.12
C LEU A 51 7.36 -0.20 23.16
N THR A 52 7.67 -1.12 24.07
CA THR A 52 9.00 -1.71 24.20
C THR A 52 9.34 -2.59 22.97
N GLU A 53 8.41 -3.39 22.51
CA GLU A 53 8.56 -4.25 21.33
C GLU A 53 8.68 -3.41 20.06
N TRP A 54 7.84 -2.38 19.90
CA TRP A 54 7.94 -1.43 18.78
C TRP A 54 9.32 -0.77 18.69
N LYS A 55 9.82 -0.23 19.81
CA LYS A 55 11.19 0.33 19.88
C LYS A 55 12.24 -0.69 19.45
N ARG A 56 12.20 -1.89 20.05
CA ARG A 56 13.17 -2.94 19.78
C ARG A 56 13.17 -3.38 18.30
N LEU A 57 11.99 -3.52 17.68
CA LEU A 57 11.90 -3.89 16.27
C LEU A 57 12.40 -2.78 15.37
N THR A 58 12.11 -1.51 15.70
CA THR A 58 12.62 -0.35 14.98
C THR A 58 14.14 -0.26 15.01
N GLU A 59 14.77 -0.55 16.15
CA GLU A 59 16.23 -0.48 16.34
C GLU A 59 17.00 -1.57 15.57
N ILE A 60 16.31 -2.59 15.03
CA ILE A 60 16.90 -3.55 14.09
C ILE A 60 16.84 -2.93 12.70
N ASN A 61 17.96 -2.40 12.20
CA ASN A 61 18.01 -1.86 10.84
C ASN A 61 17.76 -2.96 9.80
N ALA A 62 16.78 -2.76 8.92
CA ALA A 62 16.35 -3.73 7.94
C ALA A 62 16.19 -3.08 6.54
N PRO A 63 17.30 -2.71 5.87
CA PRO A 63 17.24 -2.24 4.49
C PRO A 63 16.60 -3.28 3.57
N SER A 64 15.95 -2.85 2.47
CA SER A 64 15.40 -3.75 1.46
C SER A 64 16.42 -4.82 1.02
N GLY A 65 16.02 -6.08 1.04
CA GLY A 65 16.86 -7.25 0.78
C GLY A 65 17.76 -7.69 1.97
N LYS A 66 17.61 -7.06 3.14
CA LYS A 66 18.36 -7.39 4.37
C LYS A 66 17.48 -7.47 5.62
N GLU A 67 16.24 -7.87 5.46
CA GLU A 67 15.20 -7.90 6.50
C GLU A 67 15.36 -9.07 7.49
N ARG A 68 16.25 -10.01 7.19
CA ARG A 68 16.34 -11.30 7.90
C ARG A 68 16.43 -11.18 9.43
N GLU A 69 17.19 -10.22 9.94
CA GLU A 69 17.37 -10.06 11.39
C GLU A 69 16.06 -9.60 12.06
N ARG A 70 15.36 -8.61 11.45
CA ARG A 70 14.06 -8.15 11.92
C ARG A 70 13.00 -9.24 11.79
N ALA A 71 12.97 -9.96 10.66
CA ALA A 71 12.08 -11.09 10.44
C ALA A 71 12.26 -12.18 11.51
N GLU A 72 13.50 -12.49 11.89
CA GLU A 72 13.77 -13.49 12.93
C GLU A 72 13.37 -13.00 14.32
N ALA A 73 13.47 -11.70 14.61
CA ALA A 73 12.95 -11.11 15.84
C ALA A 73 11.41 -11.22 15.91
N VAL A 74 10.72 -10.92 14.83
CA VAL A 74 9.26 -11.10 14.69
C VAL A 74 8.89 -12.58 14.81
N ARG A 75 9.60 -13.47 14.14
CA ARG A 75 9.35 -14.92 14.20
C ARG A 75 9.42 -15.47 15.61
N ARG A 76 10.41 -15.05 16.42
CA ARG A 76 10.52 -15.47 17.82
C ARG A 76 9.27 -15.09 18.63
N LEU A 77 8.67 -13.94 18.39
CA LEU A 77 7.41 -13.53 19.04
C LEU A 77 6.24 -14.39 18.56
N LEU A 78 6.12 -14.61 17.25
CA LEU A 78 5.04 -15.42 16.66
C LEU A 78 5.04 -16.86 17.18
N LEU A 79 6.19 -17.46 17.41
CA LEU A 79 6.30 -18.83 17.92
C LEU A 79 5.81 -18.98 19.38
N SER A 80 5.60 -17.87 20.10
CA SER A 80 4.99 -17.91 21.44
C SER A 80 3.45 -17.92 21.41
N TYR A 81 2.83 -17.69 20.25
CA TYR A 81 1.39 -17.66 20.06
C TYR A 81 0.87 -18.96 19.43
N LYS A 82 -0.40 -19.28 19.66
CA LYS A 82 -1.07 -20.44 19.06
C LYS A 82 -1.47 -20.18 17.63
N LEU A 83 -0.49 -20.29 16.75
CA LEU A 83 -0.66 -20.18 15.30
C LEU A 83 -0.56 -21.57 14.68
N ASP A 84 -1.36 -21.85 13.65
CA ASP A 84 -1.36 -23.15 12.97
C ASP A 84 -0.07 -23.37 12.17
N ARG A 85 0.50 -22.29 11.66
CA ARG A 85 1.76 -22.34 10.89
C ARG A 85 2.52 -21.01 10.97
N VAL A 86 3.85 -21.09 11.12
CA VAL A 86 4.77 -19.96 10.99
C VAL A 86 5.96 -20.43 10.15
N TYR A 87 6.22 -19.78 9.02
CA TYR A 87 7.25 -20.21 8.09
C TYR A 87 7.77 -19.03 7.26
N TYR A 88 8.95 -19.21 6.65
CA TYR A 88 9.42 -18.35 5.58
C TYR A 88 8.99 -18.94 4.24
N ASP A 89 8.48 -18.11 3.35
CA ASP A 89 8.30 -18.53 1.96
C ASP A 89 9.63 -18.47 1.19
N ASN A 90 9.61 -18.86 -0.09
CA ASN A 90 10.83 -18.90 -0.90
C ASN A 90 11.38 -17.50 -1.27
N ARG A 91 10.59 -16.43 -1.08
CA ARG A 91 11.06 -15.05 -1.28
C ARG A 91 11.68 -14.47 0.00
N GLY A 92 11.37 -15.05 1.14
CA GLY A 92 11.85 -14.61 2.45
C GLY A 92 10.79 -13.89 3.29
N ASN A 93 9.55 -13.78 2.79
CA ASN A 93 8.45 -13.29 3.63
C ASN A 93 8.26 -14.22 4.83
N LEU A 94 8.08 -13.65 6.00
CA LEU A 94 7.65 -14.40 7.17
C LEU A 94 6.12 -14.45 7.19
N VAL A 95 5.57 -15.66 7.12
CA VAL A 95 4.14 -15.90 7.03
C VAL A 95 3.65 -16.64 8.27
N ALA A 96 2.58 -16.15 8.87
CA ALA A 96 1.88 -16.79 9.97
C ALA A 96 0.42 -17.04 9.59
N ILE A 97 -0.08 -18.23 9.91
CA ILE A 97 -1.47 -18.63 9.59
C ILE A 97 -2.20 -18.97 10.87
N ARG A 98 -3.39 -18.40 11.02
CA ARG A 98 -4.40 -18.75 12.00
C ARG A 98 -5.63 -19.28 11.25
N LYS A 99 -5.89 -20.57 11.34
CA LYS A 99 -7.02 -21.20 10.65
C LYS A 99 -8.35 -20.74 11.21
N GLY A 100 -9.26 -20.45 10.30
CA GLY A 100 -10.66 -20.23 10.59
C GLY A 100 -11.42 -21.52 10.79
N THR A 101 -12.72 -21.41 11.01
CA THR A 101 -13.62 -22.58 11.14
C THR A 101 -14.06 -23.16 9.79
N GLY A 102 -13.70 -22.52 8.69
CA GLY A 102 -13.83 -23.03 7.33
C GLY A 102 -14.84 -22.31 6.43
N GLY A 103 -14.79 -22.63 5.14
CA GLY A 103 -15.79 -22.25 4.13
C GLY A 103 -15.56 -20.93 3.40
N ALA A 104 -14.71 -20.04 3.89
CA ALA A 104 -14.39 -18.77 3.22
C ALA A 104 -12.92 -18.71 2.80
N LYS A 105 -12.65 -17.94 1.73
CA LYS A 105 -11.27 -17.61 1.34
C LYS A 105 -10.60 -16.76 2.41
N ALA A 106 -9.28 -16.90 2.55
CA ALA A 106 -8.50 -16.24 3.58
C ALA A 106 -8.50 -14.70 3.45
N VAL A 107 -8.38 -14.03 4.60
CA VAL A 107 -8.08 -12.60 4.66
C VAL A 107 -6.59 -12.44 5.01
N VAL A 108 -5.88 -11.70 4.17
CA VAL A 108 -4.46 -11.41 4.35
C VAL A 108 -4.29 -10.05 5.00
N PHE A 109 -3.43 -9.97 6.02
CA PHE A 109 -2.90 -8.74 6.59
C PHE A 109 -1.41 -8.72 6.39
N ASP A 110 -0.90 -7.70 5.72
CA ASP A 110 0.49 -7.56 5.34
C ASP A 110 1.10 -6.30 5.95
N ALA A 111 2.28 -6.42 6.54
CA ALA A 111 3.10 -5.31 7.01
C ALA A 111 4.55 -5.57 6.58
N HIS A 112 5.15 -4.66 5.82
CA HIS A 112 6.50 -4.89 5.32
C HIS A 112 7.56 -4.68 6.39
N LEU A 113 8.66 -5.43 6.24
CA LEU A 113 9.78 -5.45 7.19
C LEU A 113 10.88 -4.47 6.82
N ASP A 114 11.01 -4.14 5.55
CA ASP A 114 12.12 -3.33 5.05
C ASP A 114 11.94 -1.83 5.30
N THR A 115 13.02 -1.11 5.09
CA THR A 115 13.09 0.34 5.14
C THR A 115 14.06 0.84 4.06
N VAL A 116 13.92 2.12 3.65
CA VAL A 116 14.80 2.77 2.68
C VAL A 116 16.21 3.08 3.19
N PHE A 117 16.48 2.87 4.47
CA PHE A 117 17.74 3.32 5.09
C PHE A 117 18.91 2.40 4.77
N GLN A 118 20.11 3.00 4.74
CA GLN A 118 21.31 2.28 4.34
C GLN A 118 21.74 1.22 5.37
N PRO A 119 22.38 0.13 4.90
CA PRO A 119 22.97 -0.85 5.79
C PRO A 119 23.99 -0.23 6.76
N GLY A 120 23.98 -0.71 8.01
CA GLY A 120 24.93 -0.25 9.04
C GLY A 120 24.50 1.02 9.78
N LEU A 121 23.36 1.64 9.44
CA LEU A 121 22.79 2.71 10.23
C LEU A 121 22.45 2.18 11.63
N LYS A 122 22.99 2.83 12.66
CA LYS A 122 22.64 2.55 14.06
C LYS A 122 21.39 3.35 14.41
N ILE A 123 20.30 2.63 14.61
CA ILE A 123 19.00 3.23 14.94
C ILE A 123 18.79 3.15 16.45
N LYS A 124 18.36 4.26 17.04
CA LYS A 124 17.93 4.34 18.43
C LYS A 124 16.57 5.02 18.48
N ALA A 125 15.57 4.35 19.06
CA ALA A 125 14.22 4.86 19.19
C ALA A 125 14.07 5.63 20.51
N GLU A 126 13.67 6.90 20.40
CA GLU A 126 13.50 7.79 21.54
C GLU A 126 12.05 8.27 21.66
N VAL A 127 11.51 8.20 22.86
CA VAL A 127 10.17 8.74 23.15
C VAL A 127 10.32 10.10 23.83
N ARG A 128 9.70 11.11 23.23
CA ARG A 128 9.63 12.47 23.78
C ARG A 128 8.34 13.16 23.31
N ASP A 129 7.77 13.98 24.14
CA ASP A 129 6.58 14.80 23.82
C ASP A 129 5.41 13.98 23.24
N GLY A 130 5.19 12.75 23.74
CA GLY A 130 4.14 11.84 23.28
C GLY A 130 4.38 11.19 21.92
N LYS A 131 5.56 11.40 21.32
CA LYS A 131 5.99 10.82 20.06
C LYS A 131 7.18 9.88 20.24
N ILE A 132 7.27 8.89 19.38
CA ILE A 132 8.47 8.07 19.20
C ILE A 132 9.19 8.52 17.93
N PHE A 133 10.51 8.70 18.02
CA PHE A 133 11.37 9.16 16.93
C PHE A 133 12.41 8.07 16.61
N ALA A 134 12.47 7.63 15.40
CA ALA A 134 13.55 6.81 14.82
C ALA A 134 13.33 6.61 13.32
N PRO A 135 14.38 6.43 12.51
CA PRO A 135 14.26 6.00 11.12
C PRO A 135 13.49 4.65 11.01
N GLY A 136 12.46 4.57 10.17
CA GLY A 136 11.62 3.38 9.96
C GLY A 136 10.65 3.07 11.10
N VAL A 137 10.44 4.01 12.04
CA VAL A 137 9.51 3.83 13.17
C VAL A 137 8.06 3.84 12.69
N GLY A 138 7.75 4.62 11.68
CA GLY A 138 6.44 4.73 11.05
C GLY A 138 6.33 3.83 9.84
N ASP A 139 7.34 3.84 8.99
CA ASP A 139 7.43 3.09 7.75
C ASP A 139 8.49 1.98 7.87
N ASN A 140 8.12 0.75 8.27
CA ASN A 140 6.75 0.30 8.55
C ASN A 140 6.66 -0.43 9.91
N THR A 141 7.63 -0.23 10.84
CA THR A 141 7.67 -0.99 12.10
C THR A 141 6.45 -0.77 13.01
N ARG A 142 5.75 0.39 12.92
CA ARG A 142 4.48 0.58 13.64
C ARG A 142 3.44 -0.47 13.25
N ASN A 143 3.33 -0.77 11.95
CA ASN A 143 2.33 -1.73 11.45
C ASN A 143 2.77 -3.17 11.70
N VAL A 144 4.07 -3.47 11.66
CA VAL A 144 4.62 -4.77 12.11
C VAL A 144 4.26 -5.03 13.57
N GLU A 145 4.47 -4.06 14.47
CA GLU A 145 4.12 -4.20 15.88
C GLU A 145 2.59 -4.24 16.10
N ALA A 146 1.83 -3.44 15.35
CA ALA A 146 0.37 -3.49 15.42
C ALA A 146 -0.14 -4.89 15.09
N LEU A 147 0.38 -5.51 14.04
CA LEU A 147 0.00 -6.86 13.62
C LEU A 147 0.39 -7.91 14.67
N LEU A 148 1.56 -7.81 15.27
CA LEU A 148 1.97 -8.69 16.39
C LEU A 148 1.05 -8.53 17.60
N SER A 149 0.67 -7.30 17.92
CA SER A 149 -0.22 -7.00 19.05
C SER A 149 -1.63 -7.55 18.83
N THR A 150 -2.17 -7.48 17.61
CA THR A 150 -3.50 -8.06 17.30
C THR A 150 -3.46 -9.58 17.33
N ILE A 151 -2.42 -10.22 16.79
CA ILE A 151 -2.24 -11.69 16.87
C ILE A 151 -2.21 -12.14 18.32
N ARG A 152 -1.48 -11.43 19.19
CA ARG A 152 -1.42 -11.69 20.63
C ARG A 152 -2.78 -11.57 21.29
N ALA A 153 -3.55 -10.53 20.97
CA ALA A 153 -4.88 -10.30 21.53
C ALA A 153 -5.89 -11.37 21.06
N LEU A 154 -5.86 -11.75 19.78
CA LEU A 154 -6.68 -12.86 19.23
C LEU A 154 -6.35 -14.19 19.92
N ASP A 155 -5.09 -14.44 20.22
CA ASP A 155 -4.65 -15.68 20.88
C ASP A 155 -5.08 -15.70 22.36
N ALA A 156 -4.85 -14.63 23.10
CA ALA A 156 -5.19 -14.50 24.51
C ALA A 156 -6.69 -14.78 24.77
N GLU A 157 -7.56 -14.24 23.93
CA GLU A 157 -9.02 -14.39 24.03
C GLU A 157 -9.57 -15.58 23.22
N ARG A 158 -8.71 -16.35 22.58
CA ARG A 158 -9.06 -17.53 21.76
C ARG A 158 -10.14 -17.19 20.72
N ILE A 159 -10.07 -15.99 20.15
CA ILE A 159 -11.00 -15.54 19.11
C ILE A 159 -10.84 -16.43 17.89
N ARG A 160 -11.94 -16.96 17.37
CA ARG A 160 -11.99 -17.77 16.14
C ARG A 160 -12.72 -16.99 15.06
N THR A 161 -12.22 -17.05 13.85
CA THR A 161 -12.82 -16.46 12.66
C THR A 161 -13.35 -17.54 11.72
N ARG A 162 -14.26 -17.20 10.80
CA ARG A 162 -14.73 -18.13 9.77
C ARG A 162 -13.69 -18.34 8.69
N ALA A 163 -13.14 -17.23 8.15
CA ALA A 163 -12.04 -17.30 7.19
C ALA A 163 -10.70 -17.50 7.92
N ASP A 164 -9.73 -18.12 7.24
CA ASP A 164 -8.35 -18.10 7.68
C ASP A 164 -7.82 -16.66 7.74
N LEU A 165 -7.07 -16.33 8.79
CA LEU A 165 -6.25 -15.12 8.84
C LEU A 165 -4.82 -15.50 8.46
N ILE A 166 -4.29 -14.82 7.46
CA ILE A 166 -2.90 -14.96 7.02
C ILE A 166 -2.18 -13.64 7.27
N PHE A 167 -1.19 -13.67 8.13
CA PHE A 167 -0.35 -12.53 8.47
C PHE A 167 0.96 -12.63 7.70
N VAL A 168 1.25 -11.63 6.89
CA VAL A 168 2.47 -11.58 6.08
C VAL A 168 3.35 -10.44 6.59
N PHE A 169 4.57 -10.75 6.91
CA PHE A 169 5.62 -9.78 7.17
C PHE A 169 6.52 -9.81 5.94
N SER A 170 6.21 -8.93 5.01
CA SER A 170 6.76 -8.96 3.67
C SER A 170 8.14 -8.30 3.57
N VAL A 171 8.87 -8.65 2.51
CA VAL A 171 10.21 -8.12 2.21
C VAL A 171 10.19 -7.27 0.93
N GLU A 172 11.14 -6.33 0.82
CA GLU A 172 11.40 -5.54 -0.38
C GLU A 172 10.17 -4.76 -0.91
N GLU A 173 9.37 -4.22 0.00
CA GLU A 173 8.26 -3.34 -0.36
C GLU A 173 8.78 -2.04 -0.98
N GLU A 174 9.73 -1.39 -0.30
CA GLU A 174 10.31 -0.08 -0.59
C GLU A 174 11.07 -0.01 -1.93
N THR A 175 11.27 -1.14 -2.58
CA THR A 175 11.94 -1.22 -3.86
C THR A 175 11.02 -1.73 -4.96
N LYS A 176 10.62 -2.98 -4.92
CA LYS A 176 9.90 -3.66 -6.02
C LYS A 176 8.64 -4.38 -5.58
N MET A 177 8.24 -4.29 -4.32
CA MET A 177 7.12 -5.07 -3.74
C MET A 177 7.26 -6.57 -4.03
N SER A 178 8.50 -7.05 -4.14
CA SER A 178 8.80 -8.40 -4.64
C SER A 178 8.31 -9.49 -3.69
N GLY A 179 8.30 -9.19 -2.37
CA GLY A 179 7.71 -10.06 -1.36
C GLY A 179 6.21 -10.26 -1.60
N ALA A 180 5.46 -9.17 -1.76
CA ALA A 180 4.02 -9.22 -2.04
C ALA A 180 3.72 -9.87 -3.40
N LYS A 181 4.49 -9.54 -4.46
CA LYS A 181 4.35 -10.17 -5.79
C LYS A 181 4.43 -11.68 -5.69
N TYR A 182 5.48 -12.20 -5.03
CA TYR A 182 5.67 -13.64 -4.85
C TYR A 182 4.53 -14.25 -4.03
N PHE A 183 4.20 -13.66 -2.87
CA PHE A 183 3.18 -14.19 -1.97
C PHE A 183 1.79 -14.25 -2.64
N VAL A 184 1.37 -13.18 -3.32
CA VAL A 184 0.07 -13.10 -4.00
C VAL A 184 0.02 -14.11 -5.17
N GLN A 185 1.09 -14.22 -5.96
CA GLN A 185 1.16 -15.19 -7.06
C GLN A 185 0.97 -16.62 -6.57
N GLU A 186 1.66 -17.01 -5.51
CA GLU A 186 1.60 -18.39 -4.97
C GLU A 186 0.29 -18.72 -4.23
N ASN A 187 -0.43 -17.69 -3.74
CA ASN A 187 -1.58 -17.90 -2.89
C ASN A 187 -2.91 -17.33 -3.44
N ARG A 188 -2.92 -16.82 -4.68
CA ARG A 188 -4.03 -16.07 -5.27
C ARG A 188 -5.40 -16.75 -5.07
N ASP A 189 -5.48 -18.06 -5.33
CA ASP A 189 -6.74 -18.81 -5.27
C ASP A 189 -7.30 -18.96 -3.86
N ARG A 190 -6.44 -18.86 -2.84
CA ARG A 190 -6.80 -18.94 -1.43
C ARG A 190 -7.22 -17.58 -0.85
N ILE A 191 -6.73 -16.47 -1.44
CA ILE A 191 -6.96 -15.13 -0.93
C ILE A 191 -8.34 -14.63 -1.37
N GLY A 192 -9.14 -14.18 -0.42
CA GLY A 192 -10.42 -13.50 -0.66
C GLY A 192 -10.31 -11.98 -0.56
N GLN A 193 -9.50 -11.51 0.39
CA GLN A 193 -9.31 -10.09 0.69
C GLN A 193 -7.86 -9.84 1.13
N TYR A 194 -7.33 -8.66 0.82
CA TYR A 194 -5.96 -8.27 1.19
C TYR A 194 -5.94 -6.90 1.85
N VAL A 195 -5.29 -6.79 2.98
CA VAL A 195 -5.11 -5.54 3.72
C VAL A 195 -3.61 -5.28 3.86
N ALA A 196 -3.11 -4.31 3.14
CA ALA A 196 -1.77 -3.79 3.39
C ALA A 196 -1.82 -2.81 4.57
N LEU A 197 -1.13 -3.13 5.64
CA LEU A 197 -0.96 -2.21 6.76
C LEU A 197 0.15 -1.24 6.41
N ASP A 198 -0.27 -0.09 5.85
CA ASP A 198 0.62 0.94 5.34
C ASP A 198 -0.16 2.25 5.13
N GLY A 199 0.55 3.39 4.98
CA GLY A 199 -0.09 4.68 4.73
C GLY A 199 -0.68 5.36 5.98
N GLY A 200 -1.73 6.12 5.81
CA GLY A 200 -2.27 7.03 6.84
C GLY A 200 -3.15 6.35 7.88
N PHE A 201 -3.22 6.94 9.07
CA PHE A 201 -4.01 6.46 10.20
C PHE A 201 -5.54 6.59 9.98
N GLU A 202 -5.97 7.78 9.54
CA GLU A 202 -7.37 8.09 9.18
C GLU A 202 -7.57 8.07 7.66
N SER A 203 -6.89 7.15 6.98
CA SER A 203 -7.00 6.96 5.54
C SER A 203 -7.25 5.51 5.18
N LEU A 204 -7.96 5.34 4.10
CA LEU A 204 -8.28 4.07 3.47
C LEU A 204 -8.05 4.20 1.98
N THR A 205 -7.10 3.48 1.44
CA THR A 205 -6.91 3.43 -0.01
C THR A 205 -7.45 2.11 -0.55
N TYR A 206 -8.13 2.17 -1.72
CA TYR A 206 -8.82 1.01 -2.32
C TYR A 206 -8.46 0.77 -3.79
N GLY A 207 -7.49 1.49 -4.32
CA GLY A 207 -6.96 1.34 -5.67
C GLY A 207 -5.48 1.70 -5.67
N GLY A 208 -4.75 1.28 -6.70
CA GLY A 208 -3.32 1.51 -6.83
C GLY A 208 -3.00 2.52 -7.92
N ILE A 209 -2.09 3.44 -7.63
CA ILE A 209 -1.54 4.37 -8.61
C ILE A 209 -0.49 3.65 -9.45
N GLY A 210 -0.48 3.89 -10.76
CA GLY A 210 0.60 3.46 -11.64
C GLY A 210 1.77 4.45 -11.59
N ILE A 211 2.99 3.93 -11.70
CA ILE A 211 4.23 4.70 -11.60
C ILE A 211 5.20 4.22 -12.67
N ASN A 212 5.64 5.13 -13.54
CA ASN A 212 6.67 4.86 -14.55
C ASN A 212 7.80 5.87 -14.42
N TRP A 213 9.03 5.39 -14.29
CA TRP A 213 10.23 6.21 -14.19
C TRP A 213 11.14 6.00 -15.38
N TYR A 214 11.42 7.09 -16.10
CA TYR A 214 12.26 7.10 -17.28
C TYR A 214 13.43 8.06 -17.16
N ARG A 215 14.52 7.73 -17.86
CA ARG A 215 15.57 8.68 -18.20
C ARG A 215 15.63 8.87 -19.70
N HIS A 216 15.51 10.12 -20.12
CA HIS A 216 15.59 10.50 -21.53
C HIS A 216 16.91 11.20 -21.79
N HIS A 217 17.64 10.71 -22.78
CA HIS A 217 18.94 11.20 -23.21
C HIS A 217 18.85 11.90 -24.55
N PHE A 218 19.63 12.96 -24.69
CA PHE A 218 19.92 13.66 -25.96
C PHE A 218 21.40 13.48 -26.26
N ILE A 219 21.71 12.75 -27.35
CA ILE A 219 23.06 12.33 -27.68
C ILE A 219 23.50 13.05 -28.96
N GLY A 220 24.55 13.83 -28.86
CA GLY A 220 25.15 14.57 -29.94
C GLY A 220 26.68 14.37 -30.00
N PRO A 221 27.38 14.98 -30.95
CA PRO A 221 28.83 14.79 -31.12
C PRO A 221 29.68 15.46 -30.05
N GLY A 222 29.09 16.35 -29.23
CA GLY A 222 29.87 17.14 -28.26
C GLY A 222 30.84 18.13 -28.92
N GLY A 223 31.88 18.53 -28.20
CA GLY A 223 32.96 19.31 -28.72
C GLY A 223 33.28 20.57 -27.92
N HIS A 224 34.37 21.24 -28.34
CA HIS A 224 34.80 22.47 -27.69
C HIS A 224 33.84 23.64 -28.00
N THR A 225 33.53 24.51 -27.03
CA THR A 225 32.61 25.67 -27.21
C THR A 225 33.01 26.60 -28.31
N ARG A 226 34.31 26.71 -28.62
CA ARG A 226 34.85 27.49 -29.70
C ARG A 226 34.53 26.92 -31.09
N SER A 227 34.24 25.63 -31.21
CA SER A 227 33.84 25.02 -32.49
C SER A 227 32.43 25.47 -32.87
N ARG A 228 32.23 25.79 -34.17
CA ARG A 228 30.90 26.14 -34.71
C ARG A 228 30.08 24.91 -35.11
N THR A 229 30.69 23.73 -35.18
CA THR A 229 30.04 22.47 -35.58
C THR A 229 30.22 21.42 -34.49
N PRO A 230 29.15 20.86 -33.96
CA PRO A 230 27.74 21.28 -34.10
C PRO A 230 27.52 22.65 -33.44
N PRO A 231 26.51 23.43 -33.89
CA PRO A 231 26.25 24.77 -33.30
C PRO A 231 25.66 24.68 -31.90
N TYR A 232 25.13 23.49 -31.50
CA TYR A 232 24.40 23.30 -30.27
C TYR A 232 25.06 22.24 -29.35
N SER A 233 24.81 22.38 -28.05
CA SER A 233 25.05 21.38 -27.02
C SER A 233 23.81 20.50 -26.86
N ALA A 234 23.96 19.26 -26.38
CA ALA A 234 22.84 18.38 -26.06
C ALA A 234 21.87 18.95 -24.99
N THR A 235 22.32 19.97 -24.25
CA THR A 235 21.49 20.72 -23.31
C THR A 235 20.40 21.58 -23.98
N LEU A 236 20.53 21.93 -25.26
CA LEU A 236 19.52 22.75 -25.96
C LEU A 236 18.23 21.94 -26.22
N PRO A 237 18.26 20.78 -26.90
CA PRO A 237 17.05 19.97 -27.09
C PRO A 237 16.47 19.48 -25.76
N LEU A 238 17.31 19.19 -24.76
CA LEU A 238 16.88 18.86 -23.40
C LEU A 238 16.00 19.96 -22.79
N ALA A 239 16.49 21.21 -22.79
CA ALA A 239 15.75 22.33 -22.19
C ALA A 239 14.41 22.58 -22.90
N ARG A 240 14.37 22.44 -24.24
CA ARG A 240 13.16 22.58 -25.05
C ARG A 240 12.17 21.44 -24.75
N ALA A 241 12.63 20.21 -24.63
CA ALA A 241 11.79 19.08 -24.30
C ALA A 241 11.16 19.25 -22.91
N ILE A 242 11.93 19.64 -21.91
CA ILE A 242 11.41 19.93 -20.55
C ILE A 242 10.32 21.00 -20.61
N SER A 243 10.57 22.10 -21.30
CA SER A 243 9.59 23.19 -21.44
C SER A 243 8.29 22.73 -22.10
N ARG A 244 8.37 21.89 -23.13
CA ARG A 244 7.21 21.33 -23.84
C ARG A 244 6.45 20.31 -22.99
N ILE A 245 7.17 19.49 -22.21
CA ILE A 245 6.54 18.51 -21.32
C ILE A 245 5.72 19.21 -20.23
N TYR A 246 6.28 20.25 -19.60
CA TYR A 246 5.54 21.04 -18.60
C TYR A 246 4.42 21.91 -19.18
N ALA A 247 4.39 22.10 -20.51
CA ALA A 247 3.29 22.79 -21.21
C ALA A 247 2.14 21.83 -21.63
N LEU A 248 2.26 20.52 -21.36
CA LEU A 248 1.16 19.58 -21.61
C LEU A 248 -0.02 19.90 -20.68
N GLU A 249 -1.21 19.90 -21.24
CA GLU A 249 -2.45 19.95 -20.46
C GLU A 249 -2.65 18.60 -19.79
N LEU A 250 -2.63 18.60 -18.45
CA LEU A 250 -2.81 17.39 -17.65
C LEU A 250 -4.25 17.30 -17.15
N PRO A 251 -4.92 16.14 -17.23
CA PRO A 251 -6.24 15.95 -16.66
C PRO A 251 -6.18 15.95 -15.11
N ASP A 252 -7.24 16.47 -14.50
CA ASP A 252 -7.40 16.50 -13.04
C ASP A 252 -8.09 15.23 -12.51
N GLU A 253 -9.00 14.62 -13.29
CA GLU A 253 -9.76 13.42 -12.92
C GLU A 253 -9.92 12.43 -14.10
N PRO A 254 -9.26 11.29 -14.08
CA PRO A 254 -8.20 10.87 -13.18
C PRO A 254 -6.94 11.73 -13.35
N ALA A 255 -6.32 12.13 -12.25
CA ALA A 255 -5.15 12.99 -12.30
C ALA A 255 -3.96 12.31 -12.99
N VAL A 256 -3.23 13.11 -13.79
CA VAL A 256 -1.90 12.75 -14.29
C VAL A 256 -0.88 13.66 -13.64
N ASN A 257 0.15 13.07 -13.05
CA ASN A 257 1.25 13.79 -12.44
C ASN A 257 2.54 13.51 -13.21
N ILE A 258 3.25 14.57 -13.57
CA ILE A 258 4.56 14.50 -14.22
C ILE A 258 5.55 15.32 -13.40
N ASN A 259 6.66 14.68 -13.02
CA ASN A 259 7.77 15.38 -12.39
C ASN A 259 9.08 15.10 -13.12
N ILE A 260 9.87 16.15 -13.37
CA ILE A 260 11.23 16.06 -13.86
C ILE A 260 12.16 16.34 -12.68
N GLY A 261 12.59 15.25 -12.02
CA GLY A 261 13.27 15.33 -10.72
C GLY A 261 14.78 15.51 -10.83
N MET A 262 15.41 14.94 -11.88
CA MET A 262 16.86 14.96 -12.06
C MET A 262 17.20 15.36 -13.49
N LEU A 263 18.31 16.06 -13.66
CA LEU A 263 18.88 16.37 -14.97
C LEU A 263 20.42 16.42 -14.90
N GLY A 264 21.07 16.11 -16.01
CA GLY A 264 22.53 16.13 -16.11
C GLY A 264 23.00 16.42 -17.52
N GLY A 265 24.31 16.59 -17.66
CA GLY A 265 24.95 16.91 -18.95
C GLY A 265 26.46 16.98 -18.82
N SER A 266 27.11 17.90 -19.57
CA SER A 266 28.56 18.08 -19.57
C SER A 266 29.14 18.38 -18.18
N GLU A 267 30.34 17.88 -17.92
CA GLU A 267 31.08 18.10 -16.67
C GLU A 267 31.93 19.39 -16.68
N VAL A 268 32.13 20.02 -17.85
CA VAL A 268 32.99 21.19 -17.97
C VAL A 268 32.32 22.31 -18.75
N VAL A 269 32.57 23.57 -18.34
CA VAL A 269 31.93 24.77 -18.88
C VAL A 269 32.27 25.02 -20.35
N ASN A 270 33.48 24.70 -20.80
CA ASN A 270 33.99 24.97 -22.14
C ASN A 270 33.82 23.80 -23.11
N ALA A 271 32.96 22.85 -22.79
CA ALA A 271 32.56 21.77 -23.70
C ALA A 271 31.05 21.79 -23.97
N LYS A 272 30.68 21.48 -25.20
CA LYS A 272 29.30 21.12 -25.55
C LYS A 272 29.05 19.72 -25.09
N ALA A 273 27.97 19.52 -24.31
CA ALA A 273 27.59 18.22 -23.86
C ALA A 273 27.34 17.26 -25.04
N ALA A 274 28.00 16.12 -25.03
CA ALA A 274 27.75 15.04 -25.98
C ALA A 274 26.51 14.20 -25.55
N ASP A 275 26.24 14.17 -24.27
CA ASP A 275 25.04 13.58 -23.69
C ASP A 275 24.45 14.55 -22.64
N ALA A 276 23.15 14.75 -22.71
CA ALA A 276 22.39 15.46 -21.69
C ALA A 276 21.10 14.69 -21.45
N TRP A 277 20.70 14.57 -20.19
CA TRP A 277 19.58 13.74 -19.81
C TRP A 277 18.73 14.37 -18.71
N PHE A 278 17.46 13.97 -18.64
CA PHE A 278 16.56 14.21 -17.51
C PHE A 278 15.74 12.97 -17.18
N THR A 279 15.22 12.93 -15.95
CA THR A 279 14.32 11.85 -15.50
C THR A 279 12.88 12.34 -15.48
N VAL A 280 11.95 11.42 -15.75
CA VAL A 280 10.51 11.62 -15.64
C VAL A 280 9.96 10.65 -14.63
N ASP A 281 9.17 11.14 -13.68
CA ASP A 281 8.24 10.38 -12.83
C ASP A 281 6.83 10.67 -13.34
N LEU A 282 6.18 9.66 -13.95
CA LEU A 282 4.83 9.73 -14.52
C LEU A 282 3.91 8.87 -13.67
N ARG A 283 2.82 9.47 -13.14
CA ARG A 283 1.86 8.78 -12.27
C ARG A 283 0.43 9.06 -12.68
N SER A 284 -0.44 8.04 -12.60
CA SER A 284 -1.90 8.16 -12.70
C SER A 284 -2.59 6.92 -12.10
N THR A 285 -3.86 7.06 -11.75
CA THR A 285 -4.72 5.91 -11.43
C THR A 285 -5.34 5.27 -12.69
N ASP A 286 -5.18 5.87 -13.86
CA ASP A 286 -5.64 5.34 -15.14
C ASP A 286 -4.46 4.90 -16.01
N GLN A 287 -4.39 3.60 -16.29
CA GLN A 287 -3.31 3.03 -17.13
C GLN A 287 -3.30 3.60 -18.55
N LYS A 288 -4.47 3.90 -19.12
CA LYS A 288 -4.54 4.48 -20.47
C LYS A 288 -3.93 5.86 -20.54
N LEU A 289 -4.13 6.67 -19.50
CA LEU A 289 -3.50 7.99 -19.39
C LEU A 289 -1.99 7.86 -19.23
N ILE A 290 -1.52 6.91 -18.44
CA ILE A 290 -0.06 6.63 -18.34
C ILE A 290 0.51 6.32 -19.71
N ASP A 291 -0.10 5.39 -20.45
CA ASP A 291 0.36 4.98 -21.78
C ASP A 291 0.31 6.14 -22.79
N GLU A 292 -0.73 6.96 -22.73
CA GLU A 292 -0.89 8.15 -23.60
C GLU A 292 0.20 9.20 -23.33
N PHE A 293 0.40 9.56 -22.06
CA PHE A 293 1.39 10.59 -21.70
C PHE A 293 2.83 10.08 -21.87
N GLU A 294 3.09 8.79 -21.67
CA GLU A 294 4.37 8.18 -22.02
C GLU A 294 4.69 8.38 -23.51
N GLN A 295 3.71 8.13 -24.40
CA GLN A 295 3.87 8.33 -25.84
C GLN A 295 4.07 9.81 -26.20
N LYS A 296 3.31 10.74 -25.60
CA LYS A 296 3.46 12.19 -25.81
C LYS A 296 4.85 12.66 -25.40
N ILE A 297 5.34 12.24 -24.25
CA ILE A 297 6.67 12.58 -23.74
C ILE A 297 7.75 12.04 -24.69
N ALA A 298 7.65 10.78 -25.08
CA ALA A 298 8.61 10.15 -26.00
C ALA A 298 8.65 10.86 -27.37
N ALA A 299 7.50 11.28 -27.89
CA ALA A 299 7.40 12.04 -29.12
C ALA A 299 8.09 13.41 -29.01
N ILE A 300 7.85 14.15 -27.92
CA ILE A 300 8.51 15.44 -27.65
C ILE A 300 10.03 15.27 -27.60
N VAL A 301 10.52 14.27 -26.87
CA VAL A 301 11.95 13.98 -26.74
C VAL A 301 12.58 13.68 -28.09
N LYS A 302 11.95 12.83 -28.90
CA LYS A 302 12.40 12.49 -30.25
C LYS A 302 12.44 13.71 -31.17
N GLU A 303 11.38 14.48 -31.25
CA GLU A 303 11.27 15.67 -32.09
C GLU A 303 12.33 16.72 -31.75
N GLU A 304 12.56 16.99 -30.46
CA GLU A 304 13.58 18.00 -30.08
C GLU A 304 15.00 17.52 -30.35
N ALA A 305 15.29 16.23 -30.28
CA ALA A 305 16.57 15.67 -30.68
C ALA A 305 16.77 15.81 -32.22
N GLU A 306 15.76 15.42 -33.01
CA GLU A 306 15.79 15.45 -34.48
C GLU A 306 15.95 16.87 -35.03
N ARG A 307 15.33 17.88 -34.37
CA ARG A 307 15.46 19.32 -34.76
C ARG A 307 16.91 19.83 -34.81
N VAL A 308 17.81 19.24 -34.05
CA VAL A 308 19.21 19.59 -33.98
C VAL A 308 20.14 18.53 -34.57
N GLY A 309 19.57 17.47 -35.17
CA GLY A 309 20.31 16.35 -35.75
C GLY A 309 20.96 15.43 -34.71
N PHE A 310 20.40 15.35 -33.49
CA PHE A 310 20.88 14.50 -32.41
C PHE A 310 20.02 13.24 -32.27
N GLN A 311 20.50 12.28 -31.51
CA GLN A 311 19.76 11.06 -31.17
C GLN A 311 19.06 11.21 -29.84
N ALA A 312 17.85 10.65 -29.74
CA ALA A 312 17.17 10.45 -28.48
C ALA A 312 17.30 8.99 -28.04
N LYS A 313 17.53 8.75 -26.73
CA LYS A 313 17.50 7.44 -26.12
C LYS A 313 16.65 7.53 -24.85
N THR A 314 15.76 6.56 -24.65
CA THR A 314 14.97 6.45 -23.43
C THR A 314 15.36 5.17 -22.69
N GLU A 315 15.59 5.29 -21.41
CA GLU A 315 15.88 4.19 -20.50
C GLU A 315 14.78 4.11 -19.44
N LEU A 316 14.29 2.92 -19.19
CA LEU A 316 13.45 2.64 -18.02
C LEU A 316 14.38 2.56 -16.80
N ILE A 317 14.11 3.38 -15.77
CA ILE A 317 14.95 3.43 -14.55
C ILE A 317 14.68 2.23 -13.67
N ASP A 318 13.41 1.86 -13.52
CA ASP A 318 12.97 0.69 -12.76
C ASP A 318 11.75 0.03 -13.40
N GLU A 319 11.35 -1.13 -12.90
CA GLU A 319 10.15 -1.83 -13.35
C GLU A 319 8.91 -0.94 -13.24
N LYS A 320 8.08 -0.91 -14.29
CA LYS A 320 6.82 -0.19 -14.27
C LYS A 320 5.88 -0.78 -13.23
N LEU A 321 5.28 0.08 -12.42
CA LEU A 321 4.15 -0.31 -11.57
C LEU A 321 2.85 0.07 -12.29
N PRO A 322 2.05 -0.88 -12.81
CA PRO A 322 0.80 -0.56 -13.49
C PRO A 322 -0.23 0.04 -12.52
N ALA A 323 -1.12 0.89 -13.06
CA ALA A 323 -2.30 1.33 -12.30
C ALA A 323 -3.19 0.13 -11.96
N ALA A 324 -3.58 0.02 -10.70
CA ALA A 324 -4.30 -1.13 -10.17
C ALA A 324 -5.70 -0.71 -9.68
N GLN A 325 -6.67 -0.69 -10.59
CA GLN A 325 -8.05 -0.32 -10.29
C GLN A 325 -8.98 -1.49 -10.57
N ILE A 326 -9.76 -1.90 -9.58
CA ILE A 326 -10.82 -2.91 -9.75
C ILE A 326 -12.15 -2.17 -9.90
N PRO A 327 -12.87 -2.34 -11.03
CA PRO A 327 -14.19 -1.75 -11.21
C PRO A 327 -15.15 -2.11 -10.07
N GLY A 328 -15.78 -1.12 -9.47
CA GLY A 328 -16.71 -1.31 -8.35
C GLY A 328 -16.05 -1.60 -6.98
N ASN A 329 -14.72 -1.64 -6.87
CA ASN A 329 -14.03 -1.92 -5.60
C ASN A 329 -14.42 -0.96 -4.47
N ARG A 330 -14.68 0.34 -4.78
CA ARG A 330 -15.18 1.31 -3.78
C ARG A 330 -16.44 0.83 -3.06
N GLN A 331 -17.27 0.02 -3.71
CA GLN A 331 -18.51 -0.55 -3.17
C GLN A 331 -18.34 -1.99 -2.65
N SER A 332 -17.15 -2.56 -2.72
CA SER A 332 -16.88 -3.90 -2.21
C SER A 332 -17.12 -3.98 -0.70
N PHE A 333 -17.40 -5.19 -0.21
CA PHE A 333 -17.52 -5.45 1.23
C PHE A 333 -16.25 -5.04 1.97
N THR A 334 -15.09 -5.34 1.42
CA THR A 334 -13.78 -5.01 2.01
C THR A 334 -13.65 -3.51 2.28
N VAL A 335 -13.93 -2.66 1.30
CA VAL A 335 -13.81 -1.20 1.43
C VAL A 335 -14.87 -0.63 2.38
N ARG A 336 -16.14 -1.01 2.19
CA ARG A 336 -17.26 -0.50 2.99
C ARG A 336 -17.17 -0.93 4.45
N MET A 337 -16.80 -2.18 4.72
CA MET A 337 -16.63 -2.67 6.10
C MET A 337 -15.42 -2.00 6.76
N SER A 338 -14.33 -1.78 6.03
CA SER A 338 -13.17 -1.08 6.57
C SER A 338 -13.49 0.38 6.92
N GLU A 339 -14.23 1.07 6.09
CA GLU A 339 -14.73 2.43 6.39
C GLU A 339 -15.66 2.41 7.62
N ALA A 340 -16.54 1.42 7.73
CA ALA A 340 -17.43 1.22 8.88
C ALA A 340 -16.65 0.96 10.18
N VAL A 341 -15.58 0.19 10.13
CA VAL A 341 -14.68 -0.05 11.27
C VAL A 341 -14.04 1.24 11.75
N HIS A 342 -13.53 2.09 10.85
CA HIS A 342 -12.98 3.40 11.25
C HIS A 342 -14.03 4.23 12.00
N ARG A 343 -15.26 4.33 11.48
CA ARG A 343 -16.35 5.04 12.15
C ARG A 343 -16.75 4.41 13.48
N ALA A 344 -16.75 3.09 13.58
CA ALA A 344 -17.12 2.38 14.81
C ALA A 344 -16.17 2.70 15.98
N ILE A 345 -14.89 2.97 15.71
CA ILE A 345 -13.89 3.35 16.72
C ILE A 345 -13.75 4.86 16.92
N GLY A 346 -14.66 5.67 16.31
CA GLY A 346 -14.69 7.12 16.49
C GLY A 346 -13.88 7.94 15.48
N MET A 347 -13.42 7.35 14.38
CA MET A 347 -12.76 8.07 13.28
C MET A 347 -13.81 8.52 12.26
N GLU A 348 -14.34 9.72 12.42
CA GLU A 348 -15.45 10.23 11.57
C GLU A 348 -14.97 10.73 10.20
N ASN A 349 -13.74 11.25 10.09
CA ASN A 349 -13.21 11.93 8.91
C ASN A 349 -12.21 11.06 8.13
N VAL A 350 -12.61 9.85 7.76
CA VAL A 350 -11.73 8.94 7.01
C VAL A 350 -11.59 9.40 5.56
N THR A 351 -10.36 9.64 5.13
CA THR A 351 -10.05 9.90 3.72
C THR A 351 -10.03 8.60 2.95
N VAL A 352 -10.89 8.46 1.93
CA VAL A 352 -11.02 7.22 1.13
C VAL A 352 -10.66 7.51 -0.32
N THR A 353 -9.52 6.95 -0.79
CA THR A 353 -8.96 7.26 -2.12
C THR A 353 -8.54 6.02 -2.91
N PRO A 354 -8.48 6.10 -4.27
CA PRO A 354 -8.02 5.00 -5.12
C PRO A 354 -6.51 5.04 -5.40
N THR A 355 -5.68 5.62 -4.52
CA THR A 355 -4.31 6.05 -4.84
C THR A 355 -3.22 5.39 -4.00
N ALA A 356 -3.35 4.09 -3.67
CA ALA A 356 -2.29 3.37 -2.96
C ALA A 356 -1.01 3.27 -3.82
N SER A 357 0.13 3.29 -3.14
CA SER A 357 1.45 2.98 -3.72
C SER A 357 2.19 2.07 -2.75
N ASN A 358 1.70 0.85 -2.57
CA ASN A 358 2.24 -0.14 -1.63
C ASN A 358 1.80 -1.56 -2.04
N ASN A 359 2.03 -2.53 -1.17
CA ASN A 359 1.73 -3.94 -1.42
C ASN A 359 0.26 -4.22 -1.81
N ALA A 360 -0.71 -3.35 -1.46
CA ALA A 360 -2.09 -3.49 -1.91
C ALA A 360 -2.21 -3.41 -3.45
N ASN A 361 -1.32 -2.65 -4.14
CA ASN A 361 -1.29 -2.59 -5.60
C ASN A 361 -1.15 -3.97 -6.22
N ILE A 362 -0.33 -4.84 -5.63
CA ILE A 362 -0.07 -6.19 -6.15
C ILE A 362 -1.32 -7.06 -6.05
N ALA A 363 -2.03 -7.02 -4.93
CA ALA A 363 -3.29 -7.74 -4.78
C ALA A 363 -4.38 -7.22 -5.74
N LEU A 364 -4.48 -5.89 -5.90
CA LEU A 364 -5.41 -5.26 -6.86
C LEU A 364 -5.10 -5.66 -8.31
N LEU A 365 -3.82 -5.69 -8.70
CA LEU A 365 -3.39 -6.17 -10.03
C LEU A 365 -3.75 -7.64 -10.27
N ALA A 366 -3.74 -8.45 -9.22
CA ALA A 366 -4.21 -9.85 -9.28
C ALA A 366 -5.74 -9.99 -9.28
N GLY A 367 -6.50 -8.87 -9.25
CA GLY A 367 -7.97 -8.86 -9.21
C GLY A 367 -8.55 -9.21 -7.84
N LEU A 368 -7.77 -9.08 -6.76
CA LEU A 368 -8.22 -9.32 -5.39
C LEU A 368 -8.69 -8.02 -4.73
N PRO A 369 -9.87 -7.99 -4.09
CA PRO A 369 -10.28 -6.86 -3.28
C PRO A 369 -9.21 -6.54 -2.24
N ALA A 370 -8.65 -5.33 -2.30
CA ALA A 370 -7.59 -4.92 -1.40
C ALA A 370 -7.76 -3.47 -0.94
N ILE A 371 -7.23 -3.20 0.24
CA ILE A 371 -7.14 -1.88 0.85
C ILE A 371 -5.77 -1.67 1.47
N SER A 372 -5.43 -0.40 1.75
CA SER A 372 -4.37 -0.10 2.71
C SER A 372 -4.78 0.94 3.75
N THR A 373 -4.24 0.82 4.97
CA THR A 373 -4.46 1.74 6.11
C THR A 373 -3.36 1.54 7.16
N GLY A 374 -2.97 2.61 7.86
CA GLY A 374 -1.90 2.57 8.87
C GLY A 374 -2.38 2.60 10.31
N ALA A 375 -1.53 2.19 11.26
CA ALA A 375 -1.86 2.06 12.68
C ALA A 375 -1.68 3.34 13.51
N ALA A 376 -0.94 4.34 13.04
CA ALA A 376 -0.69 5.56 13.80
C ALA A 376 -0.51 6.78 12.87
N PRO A 377 -0.80 8.00 13.35
CA PRO A 377 -0.33 9.20 12.68
C PRO A 377 1.19 9.32 12.84
N CYS A 378 1.88 9.44 11.72
CA CYS A 378 3.33 9.59 11.65
C CYS A 378 3.70 10.73 10.70
N GLY A 379 4.95 11.15 10.73
CA GLY A 379 5.49 12.15 9.82
C GLY A 379 6.94 11.89 9.49
N ASP A 380 7.43 12.63 8.49
CA ASP A 380 8.81 12.56 8.02
C ASP A 380 9.23 11.15 7.54
N ALA A 381 8.30 10.37 6.95
CA ALA A 381 8.63 9.07 6.37
C ALA A 381 9.85 9.18 5.43
N HIS A 382 10.72 8.16 5.42
CA HIS A 382 11.97 8.12 4.67
C HIS A 382 13.04 9.13 5.12
N ALA A 383 12.82 9.87 6.22
CA ALA A 383 13.81 10.77 6.80
C ALA A 383 14.39 10.22 8.11
N LEU A 384 15.62 10.65 8.45
CA LEU A 384 16.23 10.29 9.73
C LEU A 384 15.49 10.90 10.95
N THR A 385 14.60 11.86 10.69
CA THR A 385 13.75 12.56 11.68
C THR A 385 12.37 11.93 11.83
N GLU A 386 12.11 10.80 11.22
CA GLU A 386 10.82 10.11 11.23
C GLU A 386 10.28 9.92 12.65
N TRP A 387 8.97 10.09 12.79
CA TRP A 387 8.28 10.03 14.07
C TRP A 387 6.84 9.52 13.95
N CYS A 388 6.31 8.99 15.06
CA CYS A 388 4.90 8.63 15.19
C CYS A 388 4.34 9.07 16.56
N TRP A 389 3.04 9.32 16.62
CA TRP A 389 2.33 9.49 17.89
C TRP A 389 2.17 8.14 18.61
N VAL A 390 2.49 8.10 19.90
CA VAL A 390 2.41 6.89 20.72
C VAL A 390 0.97 6.59 21.13
N GLU A 391 0.23 7.58 21.63
CA GLU A 391 -1.12 7.35 22.16
C GLU A 391 -2.14 6.93 21.07
N PRO A 392 -2.21 7.59 19.88
CA PRO A 392 -3.08 7.14 18.80
C PRO A 392 -2.74 5.75 18.26
N PHE A 393 -1.51 5.28 18.42
CA PHE A 393 -1.09 3.95 17.97
C PHE A 393 -1.92 2.83 18.61
N TYR A 394 -2.22 2.94 19.91
CA TYR A 394 -3.06 1.93 20.59
C TYR A 394 -4.48 1.87 20.03
N LEU A 395 -5.04 3.01 19.62
CA LEU A 395 -6.32 3.04 18.90
C LEU A 395 -6.21 2.36 17.52
N GLY A 396 -5.08 2.56 16.82
CA GLY A 396 -4.81 1.90 15.55
C GLY A 396 -4.70 0.37 15.67
N ILE A 397 -4.08 -0.15 16.72
CA ILE A 397 -4.06 -1.60 16.97
C ILE A 397 -5.49 -2.12 17.15
N LYS A 398 -6.34 -1.43 17.90
CA LYS A 398 -7.76 -1.80 18.08
C LYS A 398 -8.53 -1.75 16.76
N LYS A 399 -8.25 -0.78 15.89
CA LYS A 399 -8.77 -0.69 14.53
C LYS A 399 -8.42 -1.94 13.73
N ILE A 400 -7.14 -2.33 13.72
CA ILE A 400 -6.67 -3.50 12.97
C ILE A 400 -7.31 -4.78 13.51
N LEU A 401 -7.36 -4.97 14.82
CA LEU A 401 -8.07 -6.10 15.45
C LEU A 401 -9.52 -6.18 14.99
N LEU A 402 -10.23 -5.05 14.97
CA LEU A 402 -11.64 -5.02 14.55
C LEU A 402 -11.77 -5.30 13.03
N LEU A 403 -10.82 -4.84 12.20
CA LEU A 403 -10.74 -5.18 10.78
C LEU A 403 -10.55 -6.70 10.58
N GLU A 404 -9.66 -7.32 11.33
CA GLU A 404 -9.40 -8.76 11.27
C GLU A 404 -10.68 -9.57 11.53
N VAL A 405 -11.38 -9.28 12.62
CA VAL A 405 -12.62 -10.02 12.96
C VAL A 405 -13.79 -9.66 12.04
N ALA A 406 -13.89 -8.43 11.55
CA ALA A 406 -14.97 -8.00 10.67
C ALA A 406 -14.83 -8.58 9.27
N LEU A 407 -13.62 -8.57 8.69
CA LEU A 407 -13.38 -9.06 7.34
C LEU A 407 -13.35 -10.60 7.28
N ALA A 408 -12.77 -11.25 8.29
CA ALA A 408 -12.71 -12.71 8.34
C ALA A 408 -14.01 -13.35 8.89
N GLY A 409 -14.88 -12.55 9.49
CA GLY A 409 -16.13 -13.00 10.15
C GLY A 409 -15.86 -13.73 11.46
N LEU A 410 -16.46 -13.27 12.56
CA LEU A 410 -16.35 -13.94 13.84
C LEU A 410 -17.13 -15.28 13.80
N SER A 411 -16.52 -16.39 14.23
CA SER A 411 -17.22 -17.67 14.29
C SER A 411 -18.27 -17.69 15.40
N GLY A 412 -19.45 -18.25 15.11
CA GLY A 412 -20.57 -18.33 16.06
C GLY A 412 -20.48 -19.54 17.01
N GLU A 413 -21.37 -19.59 17.99
CA GLU A 413 -21.50 -20.78 18.88
C GLU A 413 -21.94 -22.04 18.14
N GLN A 414 -22.63 -21.92 17.01
CA GLN A 414 -23.05 -23.03 16.18
C GLN A 414 -21.87 -23.73 15.50
N ASP A 415 -20.86 -22.97 15.06
CA ASP A 415 -19.65 -23.52 14.44
C ASP A 415 -18.80 -24.34 15.44
N LYS A 416 -18.95 -24.07 16.76
CA LYS A 416 -18.25 -24.80 17.83
C LYS A 416 -18.84 -26.21 18.12
N LYS A 417 -20.06 -26.51 17.65
CA LYS A 417 -20.73 -27.81 17.85
C LYS A 417 -20.39 -28.85 16.78
N GLU A 418 -19.94 -28.40 15.60
CA GLU A 418 -19.54 -29.30 14.52
C GLU A 418 -18.10 -29.82 14.65
N GLU A 419 -17.26 -29.18 15.52
CA GLU A 419 -15.88 -29.61 15.78
C GLU A 419 -15.76 -30.62 16.96
N ARG A 420 -16.86 -31.01 17.63
CA ARG A 420 -16.91 -32.03 18.70
C ARG A 420 -17.51 -33.32 18.20
#